data_f90a066eeb808234f2340409c22ab0cd
#
_entry.id   f90a066eeb808234f2340409c22ab0cd
#
_cell.length_a   1.000
_cell.length_b   1.000
_cell.length_c   1.000
_cell.angle_alpha   90.00
_cell.angle_beta   90.00
_cell.angle_gamma   90.00
#
_symmetry.space_group_name_H-M   'P 1'
#
loop_
_entity.id
_entity.type
_entity.pdbx_description
1 polymer ?
#
loop_
_entity_poly.entity_id
_entity_poly.type
_entity_poly.pdbx_seq_one_letter_code
_entity_poly.pdbx_strand_id
1 'polypeptide(L)'
;MNAVTEGRKVLLEIADLKVHFEIKDGKQWFWQPPKTLKAVDGVTLRLYEGETLGVVGESGCGKSTFARAIIGLVKATDGHVAWLGKELLGMKPDEWRAVRSDIQMIFQDPLASLNPRMTIGEIIAEPLRTYHPKMSRQEVRERVKAMMLKVGLLPNLINRYPHEFSGGQCQRIGIARALILEPKLIICDEPVSALDVSIQAQVVNLLQQLQREMGLSLIFIAHDLAVVKHISDRVLVMYLGHAVELGTYDEVYHNPLHPYTRALMSAVPIPDPYLEKNKTIQLLEGELPSPINPPSGCVFRTRCPIAGPECAKTRPVLEGSFRHAVSCLKVDPL
;
A
#
# COMPACT_ATOMS: atom_id res chain seq x y z
N MET A 1 -10.65 18.76 -15.28
CA MET A 1 -11.20 17.46 -14.84
C MET A 1 -11.47 16.65 -16.09
N ASN A 2 -10.68 15.63 -16.36
CA ASN A 2 -10.58 15.01 -17.69
C ASN A 2 -11.43 13.75 -17.79
N ALA A 3 -11.90 13.45 -19.01
CA ALA A 3 -12.83 12.41 -19.45
C ALA A 3 -12.56 10.96 -18.95
N VAL A 4 -11.43 10.70 -18.29
CA VAL A 4 -11.08 9.37 -17.76
C VAL A 4 -11.71 9.09 -16.39
N THR A 5 -12.22 10.13 -15.70
CA THR A 5 -12.86 10.00 -14.38
C THR A 5 -14.36 10.22 -14.39
N GLU A 6 -14.92 10.68 -15.53
CA GLU A 6 -16.37 10.86 -15.67
C GLU A 6 -17.07 9.50 -15.60
N GLY A 7 -17.57 9.15 -14.43
CA GLY A 7 -18.37 7.96 -14.18
C GLY A 7 -17.75 6.93 -13.20
N ARG A 8 -16.47 7.03 -12.81
CA ARG A 8 -15.92 6.10 -11.80
C ARG A 8 -16.33 6.51 -10.40
N LYS A 9 -16.88 5.56 -9.66
CA LYS A 9 -17.28 5.75 -8.26
C LYS A 9 -16.03 5.83 -7.37
N VAL A 10 -15.96 6.87 -6.51
CA VAL A 10 -14.92 6.97 -5.49
C VAL A 10 -15.25 5.99 -4.37
N LEU A 11 -14.32 5.08 -4.06
CA LEU A 11 -14.44 4.15 -2.94
C LEU A 11 -13.80 4.71 -1.68
N LEU A 12 -12.57 5.23 -1.79
CA LEU A 12 -11.81 5.75 -0.69
C LEU A 12 -11.36 7.18 -1.00
N GLU A 13 -11.62 8.09 -0.09
CA GLU A 13 -11.15 9.48 -0.13
C GLU A 13 -10.30 9.75 1.10
N ILE A 14 -9.10 10.26 0.87
CA ILE A 14 -8.13 10.61 1.90
C ILE A 14 -7.75 12.07 1.71
N ALA A 15 -7.85 12.88 2.76
CA ALA A 15 -7.44 14.27 2.73
C ALA A 15 -6.58 14.60 3.95
N ASP A 16 -5.37 15.10 3.68
CA ASP A 16 -4.38 15.57 4.66
C ASP A 16 -4.11 14.55 5.79
N LEU A 17 -4.07 13.25 5.48
CA LEU A 17 -3.89 12.19 6.48
C LEU A 17 -2.53 12.32 7.16
N LYS A 18 -2.54 12.36 8.50
CA LYS A 18 -1.34 12.42 9.34
C LYS A 18 -1.33 11.27 10.35
N VAL A 19 -0.16 10.65 10.48
CA VAL A 19 0.11 9.63 11.50
C VAL A 19 1.45 9.95 12.14
N HIS A 20 1.38 10.43 13.37
CA HIS A 20 2.52 10.84 14.15
C HIS A 20 2.61 9.96 15.40
N PHE A 21 3.79 9.44 15.68
CA PHE A 21 4.07 8.64 16.88
C PHE A 21 4.89 9.43 17.89
N GLU A 22 4.49 9.38 19.14
CA GLU A 22 5.30 9.90 20.24
C GLU A 22 6.36 8.87 20.62
N ILE A 23 7.62 9.24 20.52
CA ILE A 23 8.75 8.40 20.91
C ILE A 23 9.34 8.95 22.21
N LYS A 24 9.31 8.13 23.27
CA LYS A 24 10.03 8.39 24.51
C LYS A 24 11.39 7.73 24.43
N ASP A 25 12.45 8.54 24.37
CA ASP A 25 13.83 8.05 24.47
C ASP A 25 14.09 7.64 25.92
N GLY A 26 14.60 6.43 26.17
CA GLY A 26 14.86 5.93 27.55
C GLY A 26 15.84 6.77 28.36
N LYS A 27 16.50 7.77 27.74
CA LYS A 27 17.37 8.77 28.35
C LYS A 27 16.68 10.12 28.58
N GLN A 28 15.40 10.27 28.20
CA GLN A 28 14.65 11.50 28.41
C GLN A 28 14.19 11.63 29.87
N TRP A 29 14.43 12.79 30.45
CA TRP A 29 13.89 13.16 31.74
C TRP A 29 12.37 13.33 31.65
N PHE A 30 11.64 13.04 32.73
CA PHE A 30 10.17 13.01 32.75
C PHE A 30 9.49 14.36 32.37
N TRP A 31 10.23 15.47 32.39
CA TRP A 31 9.74 16.82 31.97
C TRP A 31 10.04 17.18 30.51
N GLN A 32 10.80 16.35 29.79
CA GLN A 32 11.09 16.63 28.40
C GLN A 32 9.92 16.15 27.52
N PRO A 33 9.43 16.98 26.57
CA PRO A 33 8.37 16.56 25.66
C PRO A 33 8.84 15.38 24.80
N PRO A 34 7.97 14.40 24.52
CA PRO A 34 8.32 13.28 23.64
C PRO A 34 8.70 13.78 22.25
N LYS A 35 9.62 13.08 21.60
CA LYS A 35 9.94 13.34 20.19
C LYS A 35 8.81 12.82 19.33
N THR A 36 8.44 13.56 18.29
CA THR A 36 7.39 13.16 17.36
C THR A 36 8.00 12.57 16.09
N LEU A 37 7.67 11.31 15.79
CA LEU A 37 8.00 10.68 14.52
C LEU A 37 6.82 10.86 13.57
N LYS A 38 7.04 11.57 12.48
CA LYS A 38 6.05 11.84 11.44
C LYS A 38 6.09 10.75 10.37
N ALA A 39 5.38 9.65 10.60
CA ALA A 39 5.39 8.51 9.70
C ALA A 39 4.58 8.76 8.42
N VAL A 40 3.46 9.50 8.53
CA VAL A 40 2.66 10.03 7.42
C VAL A 40 2.34 11.49 7.78
N ASP A 41 2.55 12.42 6.87
CA ASP A 41 2.41 13.85 7.15
C ASP A 41 1.78 14.61 5.96
N GLY A 42 0.46 14.43 5.78
CA GLY A 42 -0.33 15.19 4.80
C GLY A 42 -0.57 14.47 3.47
N VAL A 43 -0.87 13.17 3.49
CA VAL A 43 -1.19 12.43 2.26
C VAL A 43 -2.64 12.68 1.85
N THR A 44 -2.85 13.08 0.59
CA THR A 44 -4.16 13.31 -0.02
C THR A 44 -4.29 12.52 -1.31
N LEU A 45 -5.34 11.69 -1.44
CA LEU A 45 -5.65 10.95 -2.66
C LEU A 45 -7.09 10.45 -2.68
N ARG A 46 -7.53 9.99 -3.85
CA ARG A 46 -8.78 9.24 -4.05
C ARG A 46 -8.49 7.91 -4.75
N LEU A 47 -9.16 6.85 -4.30
CA LEU A 47 -9.16 5.54 -4.96
C LEU A 47 -10.53 5.29 -5.56
N TYR A 48 -10.55 4.78 -6.79
CA TYR A 48 -11.78 4.54 -7.56
C TYR A 48 -12.12 3.05 -7.62
N GLU A 49 -13.38 2.74 -7.90
CA GLU A 49 -13.86 1.37 -8.03
C GLU A 49 -13.13 0.63 -9.17
N GLY A 50 -12.65 -0.59 -8.88
CA GLY A 50 -11.89 -1.42 -9.80
C GLY A 50 -10.46 -0.94 -10.07
N GLU A 51 -9.97 0.10 -9.38
CA GLU A 51 -8.62 0.64 -9.56
C GLU A 51 -7.59 -0.13 -8.71
N THR A 52 -6.41 -0.31 -9.27
CA THR A 52 -5.20 -0.69 -8.51
C THR A 52 -4.29 0.53 -8.35
N LEU A 53 -4.14 0.99 -7.11
CA LEU A 53 -3.17 2.03 -6.74
C LEU A 53 -1.88 1.37 -6.22
N GLY A 54 -0.80 1.52 -6.96
CA GLY A 54 0.54 1.17 -6.49
C GLY A 54 1.07 2.22 -5.52
N VAL A 55 1.70 1.81 -4.42
CA VAL A 55 2.35 2.72 -3.47
C VAL A 55 3.81 2.34 -3.35
N VAL A 56 4.70 3.25 -3.75
CA VAL A 56 6.14 3.02 -3.83
C VAL A 56 6.95 4.06 -3.05
N GLY A 57 8.20 3.74 -2.77
CA GLY A 57 9.14 4.61 -2.06
C GLY A 57 10.15 3.80 -1.25
N GLU A 58 11.21 4.46 -0.76
CA GLU A 58 12.25 3.83 0.05
C GLU A 58 11.69 3.17 1.32
N SER A 59 12.41 2.16 1.87
CA SER A 59 12.04 1.53 3.12
C SER A 59 11.96 2.58 4.24
N GLY A 60 10.94 2.48 5.10
CA GLY A 60 10.73 3.44 6.19
C GLY A 60 10.06 4.77 5.78
N CYS A 61 9.69 4.99 4.51
CA CYS A 61 9.03 6.24 4.09
C CYS A 61 7.56 6.37 4.52
N GLY A 62 6.99 5.38 5.23
CA GLY A 62 5.63 5.46 5.81
C GLY A 62 4.54 4.65 5.09
N LYS A 63 4.84 3.88 4.03
CA LYS A 63 3.86 3.10 3.23
C LYS A 63 2.97 2.17 4.06
N SER A 64 3.57 1.31 4.86
CA SER A 64 2.82 0.37 5.72
C SER A 64 2.03 1.08 6.82
N THR A 65 2.55 2.20 7.34
CA THR A 65 1.82 3.03 8.31
C THR A 65 0.60 3.68 7.65
N PHE A 66 0.75 4.20 6.44
CA PHE A 66 -0.34 4.73 5.63
C PHE A 66 -1.44 3.68 5.41
N ALA A 67 -1.08 2.47 4.97
CA ALA A 67 -2.02 1.36 4.77
C ALA A 67 -2.77 0.99 6.05
N ARG A 68 -2.05 0.86 7.17
CA ARG A 68 -2.64 0.49 8.46
C ARG A 68 -3.53 1.58 9.06
N ALA A 69 -3.25 2.85 8.75
CA ALA A 69 -4.11 3.95 9.17
C ALA A 69 -5.46 3.94 8.44
N ILE A 70 -5.48 3.61 7.14
CA ILE A 70 -6.72 3.51 6.34
C ILE A 70 -7.72 2.53 6.96
N ILE A 71 -7.26 1.39 7.47
CA ILE A 71 -8.13 0.34 8.07
C ILE A 71 -8.27 0.46 9.59
N GLY A 72 -7.76 1.56 10.17
CA GLY A 72 -7.83 1.80 11.60
C GLY A 72 -7.05 0.82 12.48
N LEU A 73 -5.98 0.19 11.95
CA LEU A 73 -5.01 -0.58 12.74
C LEU A 73 -3.99 0.33 13.44
N VAL A 74 -3.75 1.50 12.87
CA VAL A 74 -2.96 2.58 13.46
C VAL A 74 -3.85 3.80 13.54
N LYS A 75 -3.89 4.46 14.69
CA LYS A 75 -4.68 5.66 14.89
C LYS A 75 -4.08 6.83 14.10
N ALA A 76 -4.88 7.45 13.25
CA ALA A 76 -4.51 8.71 12.63
C ALA A 76 -4.43 9.83 13.66
N THR A 77 -3.49 10.75 13.49
CA THR A 77 -3.32 11.94 14.35
C THR A 77 -4.25 13.05 13.89
N ASP A 78 -4.41 13.19 12.57
CA ASP A 78 -5.20 14.25 11.93
C ASP A 78 -5.57 13.85 10.50
N GLY A 79 -6.45 14.62 9.85
CA GLY A 79 -6.90 14.44 8.48
C GLY A 79 -8.26 13.78 8.37
N HIS A 80 -8.59 13.31 7.17
CA HIS A 80 -9.87 12.66 6.84
C HIS A 80 -9.63 11.39 6.04
N VAL A 81 -10.38 10.33 6.36
CA VAL A 81 -10.43 9.09 5.59
C VAL A 81 -11.89 8.69 5.44
N ALA A 82 -12.43 8.77 4.25
CA ALA A 82 -13.83 8.42 3.99
C ALA A 82 -13.92 7.17 3.09
N TRP A 83 -14.71 6.19 3.52
CA TRP A 83 -15.04 4.99 2.76
C TRP A 83 -16.48 5.09 2.26
N LEU A 84 -16.68 5.07 0.94
CA LEU A 84 -18.00 5.26 0.31
C LEU A 84 -18.75 6.50 0.84
N GLY A 85 -18.00 7.57 1.08
CA GLY A 85 -18.52 8.83 1.63
C GLY A 85 -18.75 8.85 3.15
N LYS A 86 -18.47 7.76 3.86
CA LYS A 86 -18.56 7.68 5.32
C LYS A 86 -17.20 7.88 5.97
N GLU A 87 -17.07 8.89 6.85
CA GLU A 87 -15.84 9.17 7.60
C GLU A 87 -15.46 7.98 8.50
N LEU A 88 -14.19 7.57 8.42
CA LEU A 88 -13.66 6.44 9.19
C LEU A 88 -12.97 6.88 10.47
N LEU A 89 -12.36 8.07 10.49
CA LEU A 89 -11.65 8.54 11.66
C LEU A 89 -12.65 8.88 12.78
N GLY A 90 -12.37 8.36 13.97
CA GLY A 90 -13.26 8.52 15.11
C GLY A 90 -14.44 7.54 15.20
N MET A 91 -14.57 6.60 14.25
CA MET A 91 -15.57 5.54 14.32
C MET A 91 -15.45 4.69 15.58
N LYS A 92 -16.60 4.26 16.10
CA LYS A 92 -16.68 3.26 17.18
C LYS A 92 -16.29 1.86 16.69
N PRO A 93 -15.84 0.96 17.58
CA PRO A 93 -15.44 -0.40 17.19
C PRO A 93 -16.50 -1.19 16.40
N ASP A 94 -17.78 -1.03 16.75
CA ASP A 94 -18.89 -1.72 16.07
C ASP A 94 -19.09 -1.19 14.63
N GLU A 95 -18.90 0.11 14.41
CA GLU A 95 -18.98 0.71 13.07
C GLU A 95 -17.81 0.25 12.19
N TRP A 96 -16.60 0.16 12.77
CA TRP A 96 -15.42 -0.41 12.11
C TRP A 96 -15.63 -1.85 11.66
N ARG A 97 -16.38 -2.63 12.41
CA ARG A 97 -16.67 -4.03 12.04
C ARG A 97 -17.33 -4.13 10.66
N ALA A 98 -18.30 -3.27 10.37
CA ALA A 98 -18.97 -3.24 9.07
C ALA A 98 -17.99 -2.84 7.94
N VAL A 99 -17.15 -1.84 8.18
CA VAL A 99 -16.15 -1.38 7.18
C VAL A 99 -15.09 -2.45 6.91
N ARG A 100 -14.63 -3.15 7.95
CA ARG A 100 -13.60 -4.20 7.81
C ARG A 100 -14.09 -5.45 7.06
N SER A 101 -15.41 -5.67 6.88
CA SER A 101 -15.88 -6.68 5.93
C SER A 101 -15.62 -6.28 4.48
N ASP A 102 -15.72 -4.99 4.18
CA ASP A 102 -15.54 -4.43 2.84
C ASP A 102 -14.07 -4.16 2.50
N ILE A 103 -13.21 -3.89 3.51
CA ILE A 103 -11.79 -3.60 3.34
C ILE A 103 -10.97 -4.65 4.07
N GLN A 104 -10.20 -5.42 3.34
CA GLN A 104 -9.34 -6.48 3.90
C GLN A 104 -7.87 -6.18 3.63
N MET A 105 -6.97 -6.82 4.39
CA MET A 105 -5.53 -6.62 4.28
C MET A 105 -4.78 -7.94 4.10
N ILE A 106 -3.82 -7.94 3.19
CA ILE A 106 -2.81 -8.98 3.03
C ILE A 106 -1.51 -8.43 3.61
N PHE A 107 -0.94 -9.13 4.59
CA PHE A 107 0.24 -8.69 5.34
C PHE A 107 1.54 -9.12 4.66
N GLN A 108 2.63 -8.42 4.99
CA GLN A 108 3.97 -8.59 4.44
C GLN A 108 4.56 -10.00 4.68
N ASP A 109 4.42 -10.53 5.87
CA ASP A 109 4.93 -11.88 6.23
C ASP A 109 3.77 -12.89 6.21
N PRO A 110 3.72 -13.78 5.21
CA PRO A 110 2.66 -14.76 5.10
C PRO A 110 2.65 -15.74 6.28
N LEU A 111 3.82 -16.17 6.78
CA LEU A 111 3.89 -17.12 7.88
C LEU A 111 3.52 -16.50 9.21
N ALA A 112 4.04 -15.31 9.51
CA ALA A 112 3.71 -14.60 10.76
C ALA A 112 2.23 -14.16 10.80
N SER A 113 1.58 -14.02 9.65
CA SER A 113 0.17 -13.63 9.56
C SER A 113 -0.81 -14.78 9.81
N LEU A 114 -0.34 -16.04 9.78
CA LEU A 114 -1.16 -17.23 9.95
C LEU A 114 -0.96 -17.83 11.36
N ASN A 115 -2.03 -18.20 12.03
CA ASN A 115 -1.93 -18.89 13.30
C ASN A 115 -1.42 -20.33 13.11
N PRO A 116 -0.21 -20.69 13.60
CA PRO A 116 0.39 -22.00 13.36
C PRO A 116 -0.34 -23.17 14.04
N ARG A 117 -1.26 -22.87 14.95
CA ARG A 117 -2.07 -23.87 15.69
C ARG A 117 -3.41 -24.18 15.03
N MET A 118 -3.75 -23.46 13.96
CA MET A 118 -4.99 -23.65 13.20
C MET A 118 -4.70 -24.34 11.88
N THR A 119 -5.63 -25.16 11.42
CA THR A 119 -5.58 -25.69 10.05
C THR A 119 -5.82 -24.57 9.03
N ILE A 120 -5.39 -24.74 7.79
CA ILE A 120 -5.61 -23.72 6.75
C ILE A 120 -7.10 -23.50 6.49
N GLY A 121 -7.92 -24.54 6.61
CA GLY A 121 -9.37 -24.43 6.51
C GLY A 121 -9.96 -23.56 7.61
N GLU A 122 -9.46 -23.65 8.84
CA GLU A 122 -9.88 -22.82 9.96
C GLU A 122 -9.44 -21.37 9.79
N ILE A 123 -8.21 -21.14 9.33
CA ILE A 123 -7.66 -19.80 9.05
C ILE A 123 -8.50 -19.08 7.99
N ILE A 124 -8.80 -19.75 6.88
CA ILE A 124 -9.62 -19.17 5.81
C ILE A 124 -11.06 -18.96 6.27
N ALA A 125 -11.61 -19.85 7.12
CA ALA A 125 -12.97 -19.77 7.64
C ALA A 125 -13.16 -18.71 8.73
N GLU A 126 -12.08 -18.24 9.39
CA GLU A 126 -12.16 -17.35 10.54
C GLU A 126 -12.98 -16.07 10.27
N PRO A 127 -12.77 -15.34 9.15
CA PRO A 127 -13.59 -14.19 8.83
C PRO A 127 -15.07 -14.53 8.66
N LEU A 128 -15.42 -15.64 7.99
CA LEU A 128 -16.81 -16.06 7.85
C LEU A 128 -17.47 -16.33 9.21
N ARG A 129 -16.78 -17.01 10.11
CA ARG A 129 -17.31 -17.29 11.46
C ARG A 129 -17.52 -16.01 12.27
N THR A 130 -16.65 -15.02 12.06
CA THR A 130 -16.71 -13.72 12.73
C THR A 130 -17.86 -12.86 12.22
N TYR A 131 -18.02 -12.75 10.91
CA TYR A 131 -18.99 -11.85 10.29
C TYR A 131 -20.34 -12.52 10.01
N HIS A 132 -20.37 -13.85 9.81
CA HIS A 132 -21.55 -14.65 9.53
C HIS A 132 -21.72 -15.81 10.53
N PRO A 133 -21.88 -15.54 11.84
CA PRO A 133 -21.89 -16.57 12.88
C PRO A 133 -23.05 -17.56 12.78
N LYS A 134 -24.10 -17.22 12.00
CA LYS A 134 -25.26 -18.08 11.75
C LYS A 134 -25.08 -19.06 10.60
N MET A 135 -23.99 -18.94 9.84
CA MET A 135 -23.68 -19.82 8.70
C MET A 135 -23.40 -21.25 9.19
N SER A 136 -23.95 -22.24 8.52
CA SER A 136 -23.74 -23.64 8.87
C SER A 136 -22.28 -24.07 8.65
N ARG A 137 -21.81 -25.07 9.43
CA ARG A 137 -20.44 -25.59 9.27
C ARG A 137 -20.20 -26.16 7.87
N GLN A 138 -21.22 -26.75 7.28
CA GLN A 138 -21.12 -27.31 5.91
C GLN A 138 -20.97 -26.18 4.89
N GLU A 139 -21.78 -25.14 4.96
CA GLU A 139 -21.70 -23.98 4.06
C GLU A 139 -20.34 -23.27 4.17
N VAL A 140 -19.84 -23.02 5.40
CA VAL A 140 -18.51 -22.48 5.62
C VAL A 140 -17.44 -23.36 4.94
N ARG A 141 -17.53 -24.69 5.10
CA ARG A 141 -16.56 -25.63 4.51
C ARG A 141 -16.58 -25.58 2.98
N GLU A 142 -17.75 -25.51 2.37
CA GLU A 142 -17.88 -25.43 0.91
C GLU A 142 -17.35 -24.09 0.36
N ARG A 143 -17.63 -22.96 1.03
CA ARG A 143 -17.05 -21.65 0.65
C ARG A 143 -15.52 -21.66 0.77
N VAL A 144 -14.98 -22.26 1.84
CA VAL A 144 -13.51 -22.38 2.01
C VAL A 144 -12.89 -23.20 0.89
N LYS A 145 -13.47 -24.35 0.53
CA LYS A 145 -12.97 -25.17 -0.58
C LYS A 145 -13.03 -24.43 -1.92
N ALA A 146 -14.13 -23.72 -2.18
CA ALA A 146 -14.27 -22.90 -3.40
C ALA A 146 -13.21 -21.80 -3.45
N MET A 147 -12.95 -21.12 -2.34
CA MET A 147 -11.91 -20.09 -2.25
C MET A 147 -10.50 -20.67 -2.39
N MET A 148 -10.22 -21.85 -1.81
CA MET A 148 -8.96 -22.56 -2.01
C MET A 148 -8.70 -22.83 -3.49
N LEU A 149 -9.70 -23.30 -4.23
CA LEU A 149 -9.57 -23.52 -5.69
C LEU A 149 -9.28 -22.21 -6.43
N LYS A 150 -9.98 -21.11 -6.09
CA LYS A 150 -9.75 -19.79 -6.70
C LYS A 150 -8.32 -19.30 -6.57
N VAL A 151 -7.68 -19.56 -5.42
CA VAL A 151 -6.28 -19.16 -5.20
C VAL A 151 -5.26 -20.24 -5.63
N GLY A 152 -5.70 -21.32 -6.27
CA GLY A 152 -4.84 -22.40 -6.77
C GLY A 152 -4.33 -23.34 -5.67
N LEU A 153 -5.08 -23.52 -4.59
CA LEU A 153 -4.82 -24.51 -3.54
C LEU A 153 -5.76 -25.71 -3.68
N LEU A 154 -5.24 -26.91 -3.43
CA LEU A 154 -6.03 -28.14 -3.49
C LEU A 154 -6.95 -28.26 -2.26
N PRO A 155 -8.27 -28.46 -2.41
CA PRO A 155 -9.22 -28.54 -1.31
C PRO A 155 -9.00 -29.71 -0.32
N ASN A 156 -8.34 -30.77 -0.75
CA ASN A 156 -7.98 -31.91 0.11
C ASN A 156 -6.95 -31.54 1.19
N LEU A 157 -6.23 -30.42 1.01
CA LEU A 157 -5.25 -29.91 1.97
C LEU A 157 -5.89 -29.08 3.12
N ILE A 158 -7.21 -28.93 3.14
CA ILE A 158 -7.97 -28.08 4.10
C ILE A 158 -7.65 -28.35 5.57
N ASN A 159 -7.26 -29.57 5.92
CA ASN A 159 -6.95 -29.98 7.30
C ASN A 159 -5.45 -29.90 7.64
N ARG A 160 -4.61 -29.42 6.73
CA ARG A 160 -3.17 -29.24 6.94
C ARG A 160 -2.88 -27.96 7.72
N TYR A 161 -1.69 -27.89 8.30
CA TYR A 161 -1.19 -26.73 9.07
C TYR A 161 -0.24 -25.86 8.24
N PRO A 162 -0.10 -24.55 8.56
CA PRO A 162 0.75 -23.64 7.79
C PRO A 162 2.19 -24.09 7.59
N HIS A 163 2.80 -24.74 8.58
CA HIS A 163 4.19 -25.20 8.51
C HIS A 163 4.42 -26.36 7.49
N GLU A 164 3.35 -26.95 6.95
CA GLU A 164 3.41 -27.98 5.92
C GLU A 164 3.42 -27.39 4.49
N PHE A 165 3.41 -26.05 4.36
CA PHE A 165 3.30 -25.34 3.08
C PHE A 165 4.52 -24.47 2.79
N SER A 166 4.81 -24.25 1.50
CA SER A 166 5.82 -23.27 1.07
C SER A 166 5.38 -21.83 1.34
N GLY A 167 6.32 -20.89 1.36
CA GLY A 167 6.02 -19.47 1.54
C GLY A 167 4.97 -18.93 0.55
N GLY A 168 5.09 -19.31 -0.73
CA GLY A 168 4.12 -18.93 -1.76
C GLY A 168 2.72 -19.55 -1.55
N GLN A 169 2.65 -20.77 -1.02
CA GLN A 169 1.38 -21.38 -0.65
C GLN A 169 0.79 -20.71 0.59
N CYS A 170 1.59 -20.35 1.60
CA CYS A 170 1.13 -19.57 2.75
C CYS A 170 0.60 -18.20 2.33
N GLN A 171 1.25 -17.56 1.35
CA GLN A 171 0.73 -16.32 0.77
C GLN A 171 -0.64 -16.51 0.13
N ARG A 172 -0.86 -17.58 -0.64
CA ARG A 172 -2.16 -17.93 -1.21
C ARG A 172 -3.23 -18.19 -0.14
N ILE A 173 -2.86 -18.78 0.99
CA ILE A 173 -3.75 -18.94 2.15
C ILE A 173 -4.14 -17.57 2.74
N GLY A 174 -3.18 -16.66 2.89
CA GLY A 174 -3.43 -15.28 3.32
C GLY A 174 -4.36 -14.51 2.37
N ILE A 175 -4.16 -14.68 1.07
CA ILE A 175 -5.03 -14.12 0.03
C ILE A 175 -6.45 -14.72 0.13
N ALA A 176 -6.58 -16.04 0.27
CA ALA A 176 -7.87 -16.72 0.43
C ALA A 176 -8.63 -16.22 1.66
N ARG A 177 -7.93 -16.04 2.79
CA ARG A 177 -8.49 -15.47 4.03
C ARG A 177 -9.02 -14.06 3.82
N ALA A 178 -8.28 -13.21 3.12
CA ALA A 178 -8.71 -11.84 2.85
C ALA A 178 -9.92 -11.79 1.89
N LEU A 179 -9.99 -12.71 0.93
CA LEU A 179 -11.03 -12.74 -0.10
C LEU A 179 -12.33 -13.44 0.30
N ILE A 180 -12.33 -14.24 1.37
CA ILE A 180 -13.47 -15.10 1.72
C ILE A 180 -14.76 -14.31 2.07
N LEU A 181 -14.62 -13.03 2.44
CA LEU A 181 -15.72 -12.09 2.68
C LEU A 181 -16.18 -11.35 1.43
N GLU A 182 -15.53 -11.58 0.28
CA GLU A 182 -15.77 -10.85 -0.97
C GLU A 182 -15.69 -9.31 -0.80
N PRO A 183 -14.55 -8.81 -0.28
CA PRO A 183 -14.37 -7.39 0.00
C PRO A 183 -14.38 -6.56 -1.28
N LYS A 184 -14.58 -5.23 -1.17
CA LYS A 184 -14.47 -4.28 -2.28
C LYS A 184 -13.05 -3.74 -2.46
N LEU A 185 -12.27 -3.71 -1.36
CA LEU A 185 -10.90 -3.22 -1.35
C LEU A 185 -9.99 -4.21 -0.62
N ILE A 186 -8.85 -4.51 -1.23
CA ILE A 186 -7.75 -5.22 -0.57
C ILE A 186 -6.53 -4.32 -0.53
N ILE A 187 -5.96 -4.17 0.65
CA ILE A 187 -4.67 -3.52 0.86
C ILE A 187 -3.60 -4.59 0.98
N CYS A 188 -2.67 -4.60 0.03
CA CYS A 188 -1.55 -5.53 -0.01
C CYS A 188 -0.29 -4.82 0.52
N ASP A 189 0.11 -5.11 1.77
CA ASP A 189 1.31 -4.54 2.39
C ASP A 189 2.51 -5.44 2.07
N GLU A 190 3.27 -5.11 1.02
CA GLU A 190 4.42 -5.85 0.51
C GLU A 190 4.18 -7.36 0.34
N PRO A 191 3.13 -7.79 -0.37
CA PRO A 191 2.64 -9.17 -0.34
C PRO A 191 3.59 -10.18 -0.98
N VAL A 192 4.68 -9.74 -1.60
CA VAL A 192 5.63 -10.58 -2.34
C VAL A 192 7.08 -10.43 -1.91
N SER A 193 7.38 -9.54 -0.94
CA SER A 193 8.75 -9.18 -0.56
C SER A 193 9.59 -10.35 -0.01
N ALA A 194 8.95 -11.35 0.60
CA ALA A 194 9.59 -12.52 1.19
C ALA A 194 9.62 -13.75 0.25
N LEU A 195 9.26 -13.58 -1.02
CA LEU A 195 9.12 -14.67 -1.99
C LEU A 195 10.18 -14.61 -3.10
N ASP A 196 10.53 -15.76 -3.67
CA ASP A 196 11.39 -15.84 -4.85
C ASP A 196 10.72 -15.18 -6.06
N VAL A 197 11.51 -14.63 -6.99
CA VAL A 197 11.04 -13.86 -8.16
C VAL A 197 9.97 -14.59 -8.97
N SER A 198 10.13 -15.90 -9.19
CA SER A 198 9.16 -16.70 -9.93
C SER A 198 7.81 -16.84 -9.20
N ILE A 199 7.85 -16.94 -7.88
CA ILE A 199 6.65 -17.02 -7.03
C ILE A 199 6.00 -15.65 -6.91
N GLN A 200 6.79 -14.57 -6.83
CA GLN A 200 6.28 -13.20 -6.87
C GLN A 200 5.39 -12.97 -8.10
N ALA A 201 5.90 -13.32 -9.30
CA ALA A 201 5.14 -13.19 -10.54
C ALA A 201 3.81 -13.97 -10.51
N GLN A 202 3.82 -15.19 -9.96
CA GLN A 202 2.60 -15.99 -9.82
C GLN A 202 1.58 -15.35 -8.88
N VAL A 203 2.01 -14.77 -7.75
CA VAL A 203 1.13 -14.12 -6.79
C VAL A 203 0.56 -12.82 -7.38
N VAL A 204 1.37 -12.04 -8.09
CA VAL A 204 0.92 -10.81 -8.78
C VAL A 204 -0.12 -11.13 -9.84
N ASN A 205 0.14 -12.12 -10.70
CA ASN A 205 -0.81 -12.57 -11.72
C ASN A 205 -2.12 -13.08 -11.09
N LEU A 206 -2.03 -13.83 -9.98
CA LEU A 206 -3.21 -14.27 -9.23
C LEU A 206 -4.04 -13.08 -8.72
N LEU A 207 -3.40 -12.08 -8.12
CA LEU A 207 -4.10 -10.88 -7.63
C LEU A 207 -4.76 -10.11 -8.77
N GLN A 208 -4.11 -9.96 -9.92
CA GLN A 208 -4.70 -9.33 -11.11
C GLN A 208 -5.89 -10.12 -11.67
N GLN A 209 -5.79 -11.45 -11.69
CA GLN A 209 -6.90 -12.31 -12.10
C GLN A 209 -8.10 -12.13 -11.16
N LEU A 210 -7.87 -12.23 -9.85
CA LEU A 210 -8.91 -12.10 -8.83
C LEU A 210 -9.53 -10.69 -8.83
N GLN A 211 -8.71 -9.65 -9.05
CA GLN A 211 -9.19 -8.27 -9.21
C GLN A 211 -10.22 -8.16 -10.33
N ARG A 212 -9.91 -8.72 -11.52
CA ARG A 212 -10.81 -8.71 -12.67
C ARG A 212 -12.06 -9.56 -12.46
N GLU A 213 -11.91 -10.76 -11.91
CA GLU A 213 -13.01 -11.71 -11.71
C GLU A 213 -14.00 -11.25 -10.64
N MET A 214 -13.52 -10.58 -9.60
CA MET A 214 -14.32 -10.18 -8.44
C MET A 214 -14.64 -8.67 -8.41
N GLY A 215 -14.14 -7.90 -9.38
CA GLY A 215 -14.33 -6.44 -9.42
C GLY A 215 -13.66 -5.70 -8.25
N LEU A 216 -12.54 -6.22 -7.75
CA LEU A 216 -11.84 -5.68 -6.59
C LEU A 216 -11.10 -4.38 -6.93
N SER A 217 -10.96 -3.51 -5.93
CA SER A 217 -9.96 -2.44 -5.94
C SER A 217 -8.77 -2.84 -5.07
N LEU A 218 -7.57 -2.41 -5.45
CA LEU A 218 -6.35 -2.77 -4.73
C LEU A 218 -5.56 -1.52 -4.33
N ILE A 219 -4.98 -1.52 -3.14
CA ILE A 219 -3.82 -0.69 -2.79
C ILE A 219 -2.64 -1.65 -2.67
N PHE A 220 -1.70 -1.55 -3.60
CA PHE A 220 -0.57 -2.48 -3.69
C PHE A 220 0.72 -1.78 -3.29
N ILE A 221 1.22 -2.07 -2.10
CA ILE A 221 2.48 -1.53 -1.60
C ILE A 221 3.60 -2.48 -1.97
N ALA A 222 4.65 -1.97 -2.61
CA ALA A 222 5.88 -2.70 -2.84
C ALA A 222 7.09 -1.77 -2.83
N HIS A 223 8.25 -2.34 -2.59
CA HIS A 223 9.54 -1.67 -2.80
C HIS A 223 10.08 -1.92 -4.20
N ASP A 224 9.63 -2.99 -4.87
CA ASP A 224 10.01 -3.30 -6.26
C ASP A 224 9.06 -2.60 -7.24
N LEU A 225 9.63 -1.62 -7.93
CA LEU A 225 8.93 -0.82 -8.93
C LEU A 225 8.54 -1.64 -10.17
N ALA A 226 9.30 -2.69 -10.51
CA ALA A 226 8.97 -3.55 -11.64
C ALA A 226 7.67 -4.33 -11.39
N VAL A 227 7.45 -4.78 -10.16
CA VAL A 227 6.21 -5.46 -9.74
C VAL A 227 5.03 -4.48 -9.81
N VAL A 228 5.19 -3.26 -9.28
CA VAL A 228 4.14 -2.24 -9.27
C VAL A 228 3.73 -1.84 -10.68
N LYS A 229 4.70 -1.75 -11.61
CA LYS A 229 4.45 -1.49 -13.02
C LYS A 229 3.43 -2.45 -13.65
N HIS A 230 3.49 -3.73 -13.29
CA HIS A 230 2.65 -4.75 -13.89
C HIS A 230 1.22 -4.79 -13.35
N ILE A 231 1.00 -4.32 -12.12
CA ILE A 231 -0.33 -4.46 -11.47
C ILE A 231 -1.10 -3.15 -11.37
N SER A 232 -0.43 -1.99 -11.43
CA SER A 232 -1.03 -0.70 -11.05
C SER A 232 -1.60 0.08 -12.22
N ASP A 233 -2.78 0.69 -12.02
CA ASP A 233 -3.36 1.71 -12.92
C ASP A 233 -2.76 3.09 -12.65
N ARG A 234 -2.58 3.43 -11.36
CA ARG A 234 -1.92 4.65 -10.88
C ARG A 234 -0.89 4.32 -9.83
N VAL A 235 0.08 5.22 -9.68
CA VAL A 235 1.19 5.05 -8.72
C VAL A 235 1.31 6.29 -7.85
N LEU A 236 1.32 6.07 -6.53
CA LEU A 236 1.68 7.04 -5.51
C LEU A 236 3.13 6.82 -5.10
N VAL A 237 3.96 7.83 -5.29
CA VAL A 237 5.35 7.84 -4.82
C VAL A 237 5.42 8.57 -3.48
N MET A 238 5.90 7.87 -2.45
CA MET A 238 6.04 8.40 -1.10
C MET A 238 7.51 8.61 -0.72
N TYR A 239 7.78 9.73 -0.08
CA TYR A 239 9.08 10.04 0.50
C TYR A 239 8.90 10.68 1.88
N LEU A 240 9.52 10.12 2.91
CA LEU A 240 9.54 10.63 4.28
C LEU A 240 8.14 11.07 4.79
N GLY A 241 7.13 10.19 4.61
CA GLY A 241 5.75 10.43 5.05
C GLY A 241 4.89 11.30 4.13
N HIS A 242 5.43 11.78 3.00
CA HIS A 242 4.73 12.66 2.07
C HIS A 242 4.49 12.00 0.71
N ALA A 243 3.38 12.36 0.07
CA ALA A 243 3.15 12.10 -1.34
C ALA A 243 3.99 13.08 -2.16
N VAL A 244 4.92 12.60 -2.96
CA VAL A 244 5.79 13.45 -3.79
C VAL A 244 5.37 13.46 -5.26
N GLU A 245 4.75 12.37 -5.72
CA GLU A 245 4.21 12.26 -7.07
C GLU A 245 3.04 11.25 -7.08
N LEU A 246 2.00 11.54 -7.86
CA LEU A 246 0.84 10.67 -8.05
C LEU A 246 0.40 10.78 -9.50
N GLY A 247 0.29 9.66 -10.21
CA GLY A 247 -0.15 9.70 -11.60
C GLY A 247 -0.51 8.33 -12.12
N THR A 248 -0.93 8.27 -13.41
CA THR A 248 -1.04 7.01 -14.11
C THR A 248 0.31 6.33 -14.16
N TYR A 249 0.33 5.00 -14.24
CA TYR A 249 1.60 4.29 -14.27
C TYR A 249 2.46 4.76 -15.46
N ASP A 250 1.84 5.02 -16.62
CA ASP A 250 2.55 5.50 -17.81
C ASP A 250 3.29 6.81 -17.56
N GLU A 251 2.61 7.78 -16.92
CA GLU A 251 3.23 9.07 -16.64
C GLU A 251 4.35 8.95 -15.61
N VAL A 252 4.12 8.24 -14.51
CA VAL A 252 5.12 8.11 -13.44
C VAL A 252 6.36 7.34 -13.90
N TYR A 253 6.21 6.33 -14.78
CA TYR A 253 7.34 5.51 -15.25
C TYR A 253 8.07 6.11 -16.45
N HIS A 254 7.34 6.73 -17.38
CA HIS A 254 7.94 7.22 -18.62
C HIS A 254 8.26 8.72 -18.58
N ASN A 255 7.50 9.49 -17.82
CA ASN A 255 7.65 10.94 -17.69
C ASN A 255 7.74 11.41 -16.23
N PRO A 256 8.58 10.79 -15.36
CA PRO A 256 8.62 11.15 -13.94
C PRO A 256 8.98 12.63 -13.77
N LEU A 257 8.19 13.36 -12.98
CA LEU A 257 8.35 14.79 -12.75
C LEU A 257 9.24 15.08 -11.54
N HIS A 258 8.97 14.44 -10.40
CA HIS A 258 9.72 14.69 -9.18
C HIS A 258 11.14 14.13 -9.27
N PRO A 259 12.19 14.87 -8.86
CA PRO A 259 13.58 14.39 -8.93
C PRO A 259 13.82 13.06 -8.19
N TYR A 260 13.13 12.83 -7.09
CA TYR A 260 13.16 11.55 -6.38
C TYR A 260 12.59 10.41 -7.22
N THR A 261 11.44 10.63 -7.88
CA THR A 261 10.83 9.63 -8.78
C THR A 261 11.75 9.31 -9.94
N ARG A 262 12.40 10.33 -10.55
CA ARG A 262 13.40 10.13 -11.61
C ARG A 262 14.53 9.23 -11.16
N ALA A 263 15.06 9.46 -9.97
CA ALA A 263 16.12 8.62 -9.41
C ALA A 263 15.64 7.19 -9.17
N LEU A 264 14.45 7.00 -8.58
CA LEU A 264 13.85 5.67 -8.38
C LEU A 264 13.64 4.93 -9.70
N MET A 265 13.07 5.59 -10.72
CA MET A 265 12.82 4.99 -12.04
C MET A 265 14.12 4.67 -12.76
N SER A 266 15.17 5.49 -12.57
CA SER A 266 16.49 5.22 -13.14
C SER A 266 17.12 3.93 -12.57
N ALA A 267 16.73 3.48 -11.40
CA ALA A 267 17.24 2.25 -10.78
C ALA A 267 16.48 0.98 -11.19
N VAL A 268 15.30 1.09 -11.85
CA VAL A 268 14.52 -0.06 -12.30
C VAL A 268 15.26 -0.81 -13.42
N PRO A 269 15.57 -2.11 -13.29
CA PRO A 269 16.25 -2.86 -14.34
C PRO A 269 15.44 -2.90 -15.64
N ILE A 270 16.11 -2.74 -16.77
CA ILE A 270 15.51 -2.86 -18.09
C ILE A 270 15.75 -4.30 -18.60
N PRO A 271 14.73 -5.05 -19.06
CA PRO A 271 14.91 -6.43 -19.52
C PRO A 271 15.78 -6.59 -20.77
N ASP A 272 16.19 -5.48 -21.40
CA ASP A 272 17.07 -5.46 -22.54
C ASP A 272 18.52 -5.22 -22.07
N PRO A 273 19.46 -6.21 -22.25
CA PRO A 273 20.84 -6.09 -21.79
C PRO A 273 21.62 -4.91 -22.46
N TYR A 274 21.25 -4.55 -23.69
CA TYR A 274 21.91 -3.44 -24.39
C TYR A 274 21.47 -2.09 -23.83
N LEU A 275 20.18 -1.91 -23.60
CA LEU A 275 19.63 -0.71 -23.00
C LEU A 275 20.07 -0.57 -21.55
N GLU A 276 20.07 -1.66 -20.77
CA GLU A 276 20.50 -1.65 -19.37
C GLU A 276 21.98 -1.24 -19.24
N LYS A 277 22.86 -1.74 -20.11
CA LYS A 277 24.30 -1.40 -20.09
C LYS A 277 24.57 0.08 -20.37
N ASN A 278 23.73 0.71 -21.18
CA ASN A 278 23.87 2.13 -21.57
C ASN A 278 23.04 3.09 -20.72
N LYS A 279 22.33 2.58 -19.72
CA LYS A 279 21.48 3.36 -18.83
C LYS A 279 22.29 4.16 -17.83
N THR A 280 21.94 5.43 -17.67
CA THR A 280 22.51 6.27 -16.63
C THR A 280 21.66 6.21 -15.37
N ILE A 281 22.20 5.62 -14.31
CA ILE A 281 21.53 5.56 -13.00
C ILE A 281 21.78 6.89 -12.27
N GLN A 282 20.70 7.55 -11.85
CA GLN A 282 20.76 8.76 -11.02
C GLN A 282 20.92 8.36 -9.56
N LEU A 283 22.14 8.39 -9.04
CA LEU A 283 22.39 8.12 -7.62
C LEU A 283 21.91 9.28 -6.78
N LEU A 284 21.12 8.95 -5.74
CA LEU A 284 20.73 9.92 -4.73
C LEU A 284 21.87 10.10 -3.73
N GLU A 285 22.45 11.29 -3.68
CA GLU A 285 23.49 11.63 -2.72
C GLU A 285 22.92 11.88 -1.32
N GLY A 286 23.69 11.53 -0.29
CA GLY A 286 23.33 11.72 1.11
C GLY A 286 22.45 10.64 1.71
N GLU A 287 22.38 10.63 3.05
CA GLU A 287 21.58 9.70 3.83
C GLU A 287 20.09 10.11 3.86
N LEU A 288 19.22 9.12 4.08
CA LEU A 288 17.79 9.37 4.30
C LEU A 288 17.63 10.20 5.59
N PRO A 289 16.99 11.38 5.52
CA PRO A 289 16.78 12.20 6.70
C PRO A 289 15.91 11.48 7.73
N SER A 290 16.13 11.81 9.02
CA SER A 290 15.34 11.23 10.09
C SER A 290 13.88 11.74 10.05
N PRO A 291 12.88 10.86 10.13
CA PRO A 291 11.48 11.26 10.21
C PRO A 291 11.11 11.95 11.54
N ILE A 292 12.02 11.90 12.53
CA ILE A 292 11.87 12.63 13.81
C ILE A 292 12.23 14.12 13.62
N ASN A 293 13.25 14.41 12.80
CA ASN A 293 13.69 15.76 12.49
C ASN A 293 13.73 15.94 10.96
N PRO A 294 12.56 15.99 10.29
CA PRO A 294 12.53 16.13 8.84
C PRO A 294 13.07 17.51 8.42
N PRO A 295 13.66 17.63 7.23
CA PRO A 295 14.10 18.90 6.68
C PRO A 295 12.96 19.93 6.63
N SER A 296 13.26 21.21 6.89
CA SER A 296 12.29 22.30 6.73
C SER A 296 11.89 22.46 5.25
N GLY A 297 10.68 22.94 4.99
CA GLY A 297 10.19 23.10 3.62
C GLY A 297 10.03 21.76 2.89
N CYS A 298 10.62 21.63 1.70
CA CYS A 298 10.61 20.40 0.95
C CYS A 298 11.46 19.32 1.65
N VAL A 299 10.84 18.19 2.00
CA VAL A 299 11.48 17.08 2.73
C VAL A 299 12.59 16.40 1.93
N PHE A 300 12.57 16.51 0.59
CA PHE A 300 13.59 15.95 -0.30
C PHE A 300 14.77 16.89 -0.57
N ARG A 301 14.72 18.17 -0.15
CA ARG A 301 15.70 19.21 -0.51
C ARG A 301 17.17 18.87 -0.23
N THR A 302 17.43 18.06 0.80
CA THR A 302 18.81 17.68 1.20
C THR A 302 19.45 16.67 0.26
N ARG A 303 18.66 15.99 -0.57
CA ARG A 303 19.10 14.98 -1.55
C ARG A 303 18.71 15.39 -2.99
N CYS A 304 18.09 16.55 -3.16
CA CYS A 304 17.57 17.00 -4.45
C CYS A 304 18.65 17.71 -5.26
N PRO A 305 18.97 17.26 -6.49
CA PRO A 305 19.99 17.85 -7.33
C PRO A 305 19.62 19.26 -7.85
N ILE A 306 18.33 19.63 -7.81
CA ILE A 306 17.82 20.93 -8.28
C ILE A 306 17.30 21.81 -7.15
N ALA A 307 17.64 21.49 -5.87
CA ALA A 307 17.17 22.25 -4.74
C ALA A 307 17.64 23.73 -4.77
N GLY A 308 16.72 24.63 -4.43
CA GLY A 308 17.01 26.05 -4.30
C GLY A 308 16.65 26.59 -2.89
N PRO A 309 16.96 27.86 -2.60
CA PRO A 309 16.69 28.46 -1.29
C PRO A 309 15.20 28.44 -0.89
N GLU A 310 14.29 28.53 -1.85
CA GLU A 310 12.84 28.44 -1.67
C GLU A 310 12.41 27.07 -1.16
N CYS A 311 13.09 26.00 -1.54
CA CYS A 311 12.81 24.64 -1.09
C CYS A 311 13.04 24.45 0.42
N ALA A 312 13.82 25.32 1.06
CA ALA A 312 14.02 25.30 2.50
C ALA A 312 12.92 26.05 3.26
N LYS A 313 12.21 26.97 2.58
CA LYS A 313 11.22 27.88 3.19
C LYS A 313 9.80 27.37 3.02
N THR A 314 9.49 26.76 1.88
CA THR A 314 8.12 26.37 1.51
C THR A 314 8.03 24.88 1.30
N ARG A 315 7.02 24.25 1.91
CA ARG A 315 6.65 22.87 1.64
C ARG A 315 5.80 22.84 0.38
N PRO A 316 6.21 22.12 -0.67
CA PRO A 316 5.36 21.95 -1.84
C PRO A 316 4.14 21.10 -1.49
N VAL A 317 3.01 21.40 -2.12
CA VAL A 317 1.79 20.59 -2.10
C VAL A 317 1.72 19.74 -3.36
N LEU A 318 0.97 18.63 -3.30
CA LEU A 318 0.71 17.80 -4.47
C LEU A 318 -0.27 18.52 -5.39
N GLU A 319 0.20 19.04 -6.52
CA GLU A 319 -0.59 19.80 -7.50
C GLU A 319 -0.51 19.12 -8.87
N GLY A 320 -1.59 19.25 -9.65
CA GLY A 320 -1.68 18.70 -11.00
C GLY A 320 -3.05 18.13 -11.35
N SER A 321 -3.05 17.22 -12.32
CA SER A 321 -4.25 16.55 -12.82
C SER A 321 -4.42 15.15 -12.22
N PHE A 322 -5.57 14.51 -12.52
CA PHE A 322 -5.74 13.08 -12.21
C PHE A 322 -4.65 12.20 -12.84
N ARG A 323 -4.19 12.57 -14.03
CA ARG A 323 -3.18 11.79 -14.77
C ARG A 323 -1.80 11.95 -14.18
N HIS A 324 -1.47 13.17 -13.71
CA HIS A 324 -0.16 13.46 -13.19
C HIS A 324 -0.20 14.66 -12.24
N ALA A 325 0.25 14.45 -11.00
CA ALA A 325 0.39 15.46 -9.98
C ALA A 325 1.75 15.31 -9.29
N VAL A 326 2.39 16.43 -8.96
CA VAL A 326 3.73 16.48 -8.37
C VAL A 326 3.79 17.47 -7.22
N SER A 327 4.57 17.15 -6.19
CA SER A 327 4.85 18.00 -5.04
C SER A 327 6.27 18.59 -5.17
N CYS A 328 6.44 19.56 -6.05
CA CYS A 328 7.73 20.20 -6.32
C CYS A 328 7.57 21.68 -6.69
N LEU A 329 8.42 22.57 -6.13
CA LEU A 329 8.42 24.01 -6.43
C LEU A 329 9.17 24.35 -7.72
N LYS A 330 9.87 23.39 -8.33
CA LYS A 330 10.76 23.58 -9.48
C LYS A 330 10.23 22.93 -10.76
N VAL A 331 9.14 22.19 -10.66
CA VAL A 331 8.59 21.45 -11.79
C VAL A 331 7.12 21.81 -11.90
N ASP A 332 6.70 22.22 -13.09
CA ASP A 332 5.30 22.50 -13.37
C ASP A 332 4.55 21.16 -13.55
N PRO A 333 3.40 21.01 -12.90
CA PRO A 333 2.53 19.86 -13.14
C PRO A 333 1.95 19.93 -14.56
N LEU A 334 1.90 18.78 -15.24
CA LEU A 334 1.34 18.64 -16.58
C LEU A 334 -0.19 18.61 -16.58
#